data_97ac0bb53666ab5b55a35ae4dc583ef2
#
_entry.id   97ac0bb53666ab5b55a35ae4dc583ef2
#
_cell.length_a   1.000
_cell.length_b   1.000
_cell.length_c   1.000
_cell.angle_alpha   90.00
_cell.angle_beta   90.00
_cell.angle_gamma   90.00
#
_symmetry.space_group_name_H-M   'P 1'
#
loop_
_entity.id
_entity.type
_entity.pdbx_description
1 polymer ?
#
loop_
_entity_poly.entity_id
_entity_poly.type
_entity_poly.pdbx_seq_one_letter_code
_entity_poly.pdbx_strand_id
1 'polypeptide(L)'
;MAETGTQAGYLVTEKLVKRFDEAVAVDEVSLSIGKGEIFALLGSSGCGKSTLLRMLAGFEKPTSGRILLGGQDVAAMPPYERPVNMMFQSYALFPHLNIWENVAFGLKREGLPKAEVQQRTDEMLGLVQLTPYAKRKPHQLSGGQQQRVALARSLAKRPKMLLLDEPLGALDKKLREQTQFELVNIIEKVGVTVVMVTHDQEEAMTMASRIAIMSKGRVLQVGTPEEIYEHPANRFVADFIGNVNLFEGKLSVDEPNRCAVSTAIGQIEVGHGVPGHLGMAVGLAVRPEKIEISKQRPEGVAVNLFTGTVKEIAYFGSYNTYIVQATDGLRVKITEANTSRQDLSDITWEDNVFFWWNDKAGVVLRD
;
A
#
# COMPACT_ATOMS: atom_id res chain seq x y z
N MET A 1 19.19 -22.81 -7.19
CA MET A 1 19.47 -22.34 -5.82
C MET A 1 20.37 -21.10 -5.98
N ALA A 2 19.80 -19.92 -5.99
CA ALA A 2 20.54 -18.68 -5.89
C ALA A 2 20.36 -18.21 -4.45
N GLU A 3 21.43 -18.23 -3.68
CA GLU A 3 21.49 -17.60 -2.37
C GLU A 3 21.23 -16.11 -2.56
N THR A 4 20.02 -15.66 -2.23
CA THR A 4 19.72 -14.25 -2.02
C THR A 4 20.44 -13.83 -0.74
N GLY A 5 21.66 -13.35 -0.90
CA GLY A 5 22.39 -12.68 0.17
C GLY A 5 21.50 -11.59 0.75
N THR A 6 21.12 -11.76 1.99
CA THR A 6 20.40 -10.77 2.80
C THR A 6 21.28 -9.53 2.88
N GLN A 7 21.06 -8.54 1.99
CA GLN A 7 21.65 -7.22 2.18
C GLN A 7 21.16 -6.73 3.55
N ALA A 8 22.11 -6.48 4.46
CA ALA A 8 21.82 -5.92 5.77
C ALA A 8 20.94 -4.67 5.56
N GLY A 9 19.74 -4.63 6.15
CA GLY A 9 18.79 -3.55 5.95
C GLY A 9 19.40 -2.21 6.32
N TYR A 10 19.10 -1.19 5.53
CA TYR A 10 19.57 0.17 5.79
C TYR A 10 18.85 0.80 6.98
N LEU A 11 17.52 0.59 7.08
CA LEU A 11 16.74 0.77 8.29
C LEU A 11 16.32 -0.60 8.82
N VAL A 12 16.63 -0.89 10.08
CA VAL A 12 16.21 -2.12 10.75
C VAL A 12 15.50 -1.76 12.05
N THR A 13 14.32 -2.31 12.27
CA THR A 13 13.69 -2.31 13.58
C THR A 13 13.72 -3.72 14.16
N GLU A 14 14.04 -3.85 15.43
CA GLU A 14 14.13 -5.14 16.09
C GLU A 14 13.20 -5.16 17.30
N LYS A 15 12.14 -5.99 17.20
CA LYS A 15 11.11 -6.17 18.23
C LYS A 15 10.65 -4.86 18.86
N LEU A 16 10.35 -3.89 18.01
CA LEU A 16 10.00 -2.54 18.43
C LEU A 16 8.64 -2.53 19.10
N VAL A 17 8.56 -2.01 20.32
CA VAL A 17 7.33 -1.91 21.10
C VAL A 17 7.08 -0.48 21.53
N LYS A 18 5.84 -0.04 21.42
CA LYS A 18 5.35 1.20 22.04
C LYS A 18 4.06 0.95 22.80
N ARG A 19 4.08 1.30 24.06
CA ARG A 19 2.92 1.30 24.96
C ARG A 19 2.61 2.73 25.38
N PHE A 20 1.33 3.04 25.44
CA PHE A 20 0.78 4.23 26.08
C PHE A 20 -0.14 3.71 27.18
N ASP A 21 0.27 3.86 28.42
CA ASP A 21 -0.38 3.26 29.58
C ASP A 21 -0.64 1.76 29.37
N GLU A 22 -1.89 1.34 29.31
CA GLU A 22 -2.29 -0.07 29.06
C GLU A 22 -2.38 -0.42 27.57
N ALA A 23 -2.44 0.57 26.67
CA ALA A 23 -2.63 0.35 25.25
C ALA A 23 -1.29 0.08 24.53
N VAL A 24 -1.23 -1.02 23.78
CA VAL A 24 -0.09 -1.36 22.92
C VAL A 24 -0.33 -0.81 21.53
N ALA A 25 0.36 0.26 21.17
CA ALA A 25 0.23 0.90 19.85
C ALA A 25 1.12 0.24 18.79
N VAL A 26 2.30 -0.26 19.19
CA VAL A 26 3.21 -1.03 18.31
C VAL A 26 3.70 -2.23 19.12
N ASP A 27 3.58 -3.43 18.55
CA ASP A 27 3.79 -4.69 19.23
C ASP A 27 4.80 -5.57 18.48
N GLU A 28 6.02 -5.63 19.00
CA GLU A 28 7.16 -6.43 18.50
C GLU A 28 7.45 -6.28 17.00
N VAL A 29 7.32 -5.07 16.45
CA VAL A 29 7.55 -4.82 15.03
C VAL A 29 9.03 -4.93 14.68
N SER A 30 9.33 -5.88 13.78
CA SER A 30 10.66 -6.08 13.18
C SER A 30 10.55 -5.91 11.68
N LEU A 31 11.30 -4.93 11.12
CA LEU A 31 11.33 -4.59 9.71
C LEU A 31 12.77 -4.43 9.23
N SER A 32 13.02 -4.76 7.97
CA SER A 32 14.27 -4.50 7.28
C SER A 32 13.98 -3.81 5.96
N ILE A 33 14.47 -2.57 5.80
CA ILE A 33 14.22 -1.71 4.65
C ILE A 33 15.57 -1.41 3.97
N GLY A 34 15.64 -1.57 2.67
CA GLY A 34 16.82 -1.37 1.86
C GLY A 34 17.18 0.12 1.66
N LYS A 35 18.41 0.39 1.27
CA LYS A 35 18.83 1.74 0.89
C LYS A 35 18.22 2.14 -0.45
N GLY A 36 17.66 3.35 -0.54
CA GLY A 36 16.99 3.85 -1.75
C GLY A 36 15.60 3.25 -1.99
N GLU A 37 15.11 2.42 -1.08
CA GLU A 37 13.78 1.80 -1.16
C GLU A 37 12.68 2.81 -0.80
N ILE A 38 11.54 2.73 -1.49
CA ILE A 38 10.28 3.37 -1.10
C ILE A 38 9.45 2.30 -0.40
N PHE A 39 9.30 2.41 0.91
CA PHE A 39 8.62 1.43 1.76
C PHE A 39 7.33 2.02 2.33
N ALA A 40 6.19 1.36 2.12
CA ALA A 40 4.91 1.81 2.63
C ALA A 40 4.47 1.02 3.87
N LEU A 41 3.99 1.74 4.88
CA LEU A 41 3.23 1.19 6.00
C LEU A 41 1.75 1.42 5.70
N LEU A 42 1.01 0.34 5.44
CA LEU A 42 -0.40 0.37 5.09
C LEU A 42 -1.23 -0.36 6.14
N GLY A 43 -2.43 0.12 6.45
CA GLY A 43 -3.31 -0.50 7.43
C GLY A 43 -4.47 0.42 7.82
N SER A 44 -5.45 -0.11 8.56
CA SER A 44 -6.60 0.66 9.03
C SER A 44 -6.20 1.79 10.00
N SER A 45 -7.09 2.77 10.18
CA SER A 45 -6.88 3.84 11.16
C SER A 45 -6.66 3.26 12.57
N GLY A 46 -5.72 3.82 13.31
CA GLY A 46 -5.40 3.38 14.67
C GLY A 46 -4.55 2.10 14.79
N CYS A 47 -4.10 1.47 13.69
CA CYS A 47 -3.30 0.24 13.78
C CYS A 47 -1.83 0.44 14.17
N GLY A 48 -1.36 1.69 14.44
CA GLY A 48 0.00 1.96 14.94
C GLY A 48 0.98 2.58 13.93
N LYS A 49 0.60 2.78 12.65
CA LYS A 49 1.48 3.32 11.59
C LYS A 49 2.14 4.64 11.94
N SER A 50 1.34 5.66 12.28
CA SER A 50 1.87 7.00 12.61
C SER A 50 2.70 6.97 13.90
N THR A 51 2.38 6.08 14.86
CA THR A 51 3.22 5.87 16.05
C THR A 51 4.57 5.30 15.67
N LEU A 52 4.60 4.28 14.80
CA LEU A 52 5.84 3.71 14.28
C LEU A 52 6.65 4.77 13.53
N LEU A 53 6.02 5.54 12.64
CA LEU A 53 6.68 6.62 11.91
C LEU A 53 7.28 7.68 12.86
N ARG A 54 6.54 8.08 13.90
CA ARG A 54 7.03 9.02 14.93
C ARG A 54 8.20 8.47 15.75
N MET A 55 8.22 7.15 16.01
CA MET A 55 9.38 6.51 16.63
C MET A 55 10.60 6.54 15.71
N LEU A 56 10.43 6.31 14.41
CA LEU A 56 11.51 6.43 13.42
C LEU A 56 12.02 7.88 13.34
N ALA A 57 11.13 8.86 13.41
CA ALA A 57 11.48 10.29 13.42
C ALA A 57 12.11 10.77 14.75
N GLY A 58 11.93 10.03 15.84
CA GLY A 58 12.40 10.41 17.18
C GLY A 58 11.45 11.28 17.99
N PHE A 59 10.23 11.53 17.49
CA PHE A 59 9.18 12.25 18.24
C PHE A 59 8.54 11.39 19.33
N GLU A 60 8.63 10.07 19.19
CA GLU A 60 8.23 9.09 20.20
C GLU A 60 9.39 8.19 20.55
N LYS A 61 9.57 7.92 21.83
CA LYS A 61 10.56 6.93 22.29
C LYS A 61 9.90 5.55 22.31
N PRO A 62 10.57 4.51 21.79
CA PRO A 62 10.09 3.15 21.97
C PRO A 62 10.08 2.76 23.46
N THR A 63 9.15 1.90 23.85
CA THR A 63 9.12 1.28 25.18
C THR A 63 10.21 0.23 25.29
N SER A 64 10.44 -0.53 24.21
CA SER A 64 11.52 -1.50 24.07
C SER A 64 11.83 -1.75 22.58
N GLY A 65 12.91 -2.49 22.31
CA GLY A 65 13.40 -2.76 20.97
C GLY A 65 14.44 -1.73 20.50
N ARG A 66 14.92 -1.88 19.27
CA ARG A 66 15.97 -1.04 18.68
C ARG A 66 15.57 -0.51 17.31
N ILE A 67 16.16 0.64 16.94
CA ILE A 67 16.02 1.26 15.62
C ILE A 67 17.43 1.51 15.09
N LEU A 68 17.85 0.76 14.08
CA LEU A 68 19.16 0.88 13.47
C LEU A 68 19.03 1.58 12.11
N LEU A 69 19.77 2.67 11.91
CA LEU A 69 19.85 3.38 10.62
C LEU A 69 21.30 3.39 10.14
N GLY A 70 21.57 2.69 9.03
CA GLY A 70 22.93 2.50 8.54
C GLY A 70 23.84 1.83 9.57
N GLY A 71 23.31 0.89 10.36
CA GLY A 71 24.01 0.18 11.42
C GLY A 71 24.13 0.93 12.77
N GLN A 72 23.73 2.21 12.83
CA GLN A 72 23.76 3.01 14.06
C GLN A 72 22.41 2.94 14.77
N ASP A 73 22.39 2.65 16.07
CA ASP A 73 21.19 2.73 16.90
C ASP A 73 20.81 4.21 17.12
N VAL A 74 19.60 4.56 16.67
CA VAL A 74 19.05 5.92 16.78
C VAL A 74 17.87 6.01 17.75
N ALA A 75 17.52 4.93 18.47
CA ALA A 75 16.34 4.89 19.32
C ALA A 75 16.33 5.96 20.41
N ALA A 76 17.49 6.22 21.04
CA ALA A 76 17.66 7.23 22.09
C ALA A 76 17.95 8.64 21.52
N MET A 77 18.28 8.78 20.23
CA MET A 77 18.68 10.02 19.60
C MET A 77 17.49 10.97 19.43
N PRO A 78 17.58 12.25 19.82
CA PRO A 78 16.49 13.21 19.66
C PRO A 78 16.24 13.53 18.18
N PRO A 79 15.03 14.03 17.80
CA PRO A 79 14.65 14.23 16.39
C PRO A 79 15.62 15.12 15.59
N TYR A 80 16.15 16.18 16.21
CA TYR A 80 17.03 17.15 15.54
C TYR A 80 18.44 16.63 15.26
N GLU A 81 18.86 15.56 15.91
CA GLU A 81 20.16 14.91 15.69
C GLU A 81 20.06 13.72 14.73
N ARG A 82 18.84 13.20 14.48
CA ARG A 82 18.65 12.09 13.56
C ARG A 82 18.87 12.52 12.10
N PRO A 83 19.56 11.72 11.29
CA PRO A 83 19.75 12.02 9.87
C PRO A 83 18.51 11.69 9.05
N VAL A 84 17.32 12.03 9.57
CA VAL A 84 16.02 11.81 8.93
C VAL A 84 15.24 13.12 8.87
N ASN A 85 14.43 13.29 7.85
CA ASN A 85 13.44 14.38 7.79
C ASN A 85 12.05 13.81 7.64
N MET A 86 11.07 14.51 8.18
CA MET A 86 9.66 14.13 8.12
C MET A 86 8.84 15.19 7.38
N MET A 87 7.99 14.74 6.48
CA MET A 87 6.93 15.53 5.87
C MET A 87 5.61 15.14 6.52
N PHE A 88 4.93 16.12 7.11
CA PHE A 88 3.66 15.93 7.81
C PHE A 88 2.48 16.00 6.83
N GLN A 89 1.37 15.39 7.18
CA GLN A 89 0.12 15.40 6.41
C GLN A 89 -0.37 16.82 6.05
N SER A 90 -0.23 17.78 6.97
CA SER A 90 -0.58 19.19 6.74
C SER A 90 0.47 20.00 5.98
N TYR A 91 1.54 19.33 5.48
CA TYR A 91 2.73 19.94 4.87
C TYR A 91 3.50 20.88 5.81
N ALA A 92 2.89 21.41 6.85
CA ALA A 92 3.45 22.29 7.88
C ALA A 92 4.35 23.42 7.31
N LEU A 93 3.93 24.04 6.21
CA LEU A 93 4.64 25.17 5.62
C LEU A 93 4.49 26.41 6.52
N PHE A 94 5.57 27.20 6.61
CA PHE A 94 5.56 28.46 7.37
C PHE A 94 4.78 29.51 6.58
N PRO A 95 3.59 29.94 7.03
CA PRO A 95 2.70 30.78 6.24
C PRO A 95 3.21 32.23 6.07
N HIS A 96 4.08 32.69 6.97
CA HIS A 96 4.69 34.02 6.94
C HIS A 96 5.92 34.10 6.02
N LEU A 97 6.55 32.96 5.68
CA LEU A 97 7.69 32.85 4.77
C LEU A 97 7.23 32.61 3.34
N ASN A 98 8.00 33.12 2.36
CA ASN A 98 7.80 32.75 0.96
C ASN A 98 8.32 31.31 0.69
N ILE A 99 8.15 30.81 -0.53
CA ILE A 99 8.49 29.44 -0.89
C ILE A 99 9.98 29.18 -0.81
N TRP A 100 10.80 30.13 -1.31
CA TRP A 100 12.25 30.03 -1.22
C TRP A 100 12.71 29.99 0.25
N GLU A 101 12.17 30.86 1.10
CA GLU A 101 12.47 30.92 2.53
C GLU A 101 12.03 29.65 3.27
N ASN A 102 10.90 29.05 2.89
CA ASN A 102 10.46 27.75 3.45
C ASN A 102 11.50 26.66 3.19
N VAL A 103 12.00 26.55 1.97
CA VAL A 103 13.01 25.54 1.60
C VAL A 103 14.36 25.85 2.28
N ALA A 104 14.76 27.12 2.30
CA ALA A 104 16.04 27.58 2.88
C ALA A 104 16.08 27.50 4.41
N PHE A 105 14.92 27.39 5.08
CA PHE A 105 14.82 27.51 6.55
C PHE A 105 15.73 26.55 7.30
N GLY A 106 15.67 25.26 6.96
CA GLY A 106 16.50 24.23 7.60
C GLY A 106 18.00 24.44 7.36
N LEU A 107 18.37 24.83 6.13
CA LEU A 107 19.77 25.09 5.78
C LEU A 107 20.37 26.26 6.53
N LYS A 108 19.58 27.35 6.70
CA LYS A 108 20.00 28.52 7.51
C LYS A 108 20.19 28.14 9.00
N ARG A 109 19.34 27.24 9.52
CA ARG A 109 19.44 26.75 10.91
C ARG A 109 20.66 25.88 11.15
N GLU A 110 21.14 25.18 10.13
CA GLU A 110 22.41 24.43 10.20
C GLU A 110 23.64 25.33 10.11
N GLY A 111 23.47 26.64 9.90
CA GLY A 111 24.57 27.59 9.84
C GLY A 111 25.38 27.53 8.55
N LEU A 112 24.81 26.99 7.46
CA LEU A 112 25.51 26.89 6.18
C LEU A 112 25.83 28.29 5.59
N PRO A 113 26.93 28.42 4.83
CA PRO A 113 27.28 29.65 4.11
C PRO A 113 26.15 30.12 3.19
N LYS A 114 25.93 31.44 3.08
CA LYS A 114 24.86 32.01 2.26
C LYS A 114 24.83 31.51 0.82
N ALA A 115 26.01 31.38 0.21
CA ALA A 115 26.13 30.86 -1.17
C ALA A 115 25.63 29.40 -1.30
N GLU A 116 25.94 28.56 -0.31
CA GLU A 116 25.50 27.15 -0.30
C GLU A 116 24.00 27.06 -0.02
N VAL A 117 23.45 27.87 0.89
CA VAL A 117 22.00 27.97 1.12
C VAL A 117 21.28 28.36 -0.17
N GLN A 118 21.81 29.38 -0.90
CA GLN A 118 21.24 29.81 -2.19
C GLN A 118 21.26 28.67 -3.19
N GLN A 119 22.42 28.08 -3.43
CA GLN A 119 22.60 27.01 -4.41
C GLN A 119 21.67 25.82 -4.13
N ARG A 120 21.66 25.28 -2.90
CA ARG A 120 20.84 24.12 -2.54
C ARG A 120 19.34 24.41 -2.63
N THR A 121 18.91 25.62 -2.23
CA THR A 121 17.51 26.03 -2.31
C THR A 121 17.06 26.10 -3.76
N ASP A 122 17.87 26.71 -4.65
CA ASP A 122 17.55 26.83 -6.06
C ASP A 122 17.55 25.47 -6.77
N GLU A 123 18.50 24.57 -6.42
CA GLU A 123 18.50 23.17 -6.87
C GLU A 123 17.18 22.46 -6.50
N MET A 124 16.75 22.57 -5.25
CA MET A 124 15.51 21.94 -4.77
C MET A 124 14.26 22.51 -5.43
N LEU A 125 14.19 23.82 -5.60
CA LEU A 125 13.08 24.45 -6.32
C LEU A 125 13.05 24.08 -7.80
N GLY A 126 14.22 23.93 -8.43
CA GLY A 126 14.34 23.40 -9.78
C GLY A 126 13.88 21.95 -9.89
N LEU A 127 14.28 21.10 -8.95
CA LEU A 127 13.90 19.68 -8.88
C LEU A 127 12.37 19.49 -8.84
N VAL A 128 11.67 20.32 -8.06
CA VAL A 128 10.20 20.26 -7.91
C VAL A 128 9.47 21.21 -8.88
N GLN A 129 10.16 21.84 -9.83
CA GLN A 129 9.62 22.74 -10.86
C GLN A 129 8.86 23.96 -10.29
N LEU A 130 9.32 24.49 -9.17
CA LEU A 130 8.70 25.63 -8.49
C LEU A 130 9.55 26.91 -8.48
N THR A 131 10.64 26.98 -9.25
CA THR A 131 11.49 28.16 -9.38
C THR A 131 10.70 29.44 -9.71
N PRO A 132 9.70 29.44 -10.64
CA PRO A 132 8.91 30.64 -10.93
C PRO A 132 8.05 31.15 -9.76
N TYR A 133 7.80 30.29 -8.79
CA TYR A 133 6.95 30.57 -7.63
C TYR A 133 7.74 30.88 -6.36
N ALA A 134 9.06 30.97 -6.41
CA ALA A 134 9.96 31.13 -5.26
C ALA A 134 9.58 32.28 -4.32
N LYS A 135 9.08 33.41 -4.86
CA LYS A 135 8.67 34.60 -4.09
C LYS A 135 7.25 34.54 -3.57
N ARG A 136 6.42 33.57 -3.97
CA ARG A 136 5.04 33.44 -3.49
C ARG A 136 4.99 32.92 -2.05
N LYS A 137 3.87 33.15 -1.38
CA LYS A 137 3.57 32.56 -0.07
C LYS A 137 2.75 31.27 -0.23
N PRO A 138 2.74 30.37 0.76
CA PRO A 138 2.03 29.08 0.68
C PRO A 138 0.56 29.19 0.25
N HIS A 139 -0.19 30.15 0.78
CA HIS A 139 -1.61 30.36 0.44
C HIS A 139 -1.87 30.76 -1.02
N GLN A 140 -0.85 31.11 -1.78
CA GLN A 140 -0.92 31.47 -3.21
C GLN A 140 -0.63 30.26 -4.13
N LEU A 141 -0.48 29.07 -3.56
CA LEU A 141 -0.18 27.80 -4.26
C LEU A 141 -1.34 26.83 -4.16
N SER A 142 -1.48 25.98 -5.18
CA SER A 142 -2.37 24.80 -5.10
C SER A 142 -1.86 23.79 -4.07
N GLY A 143 -2.73 22.86 -3.61
CA GLY A 143 -2.34 21.80 -2.68
C GLY A 143 -1.14 20.97 -3.16
N GLY A 144 -1.13 20.54 -4.41
CA GLY A 144 0.00 19.81 -4.98
C GLY A 144 1.29 20.64 -5.08
N GLN A 145 1.20 21.95 -5.32
CA GLN A 145 2.35 22.85 -5.25
C GLN A 145 2.88 22.99 -3.82
N GLN A 146 1.99 23.12 -2.83
CA GLN A 146 2.39 23.18 -1.41
C GLN A 146 3.09 21.88 -0.97
N GLN A 147 2.58 20.74 -1.39
CA GLN A 147 3.20 19.44 -1.16
C GLN A 147 4.62 19.41 -1.73
N ARG A 148 4.82 19.80 -2.99
CA ARG A 148 6.15 19.85 -3.62
C ARG A 148 7.12 20.79 -2.89
N VAL A 149 6.63 21.91 -2.34
CA VAL A 149 7.46 22.76 -1.46
C VAL A 149 7.86 22.05 -0.19
N ALA A 150 6.94 21.34 0.47
CA ALA A 150 7.25 20.56 1.68
C ALA A 150 8.26 19.46 1.41
N LEU A 151 8.13 18.79 0.25
CA LEU A 151 9.10 17.80 -0.20
C LEU A 151 10.48 18.42 -0.43
N ALA A 152 10.56 19.53 -1.19
CA ALA A 152 11.81 20.24 -1.44
C ALA A 152 12.48 20.70 -0.13
N ARG A 153 11.70 21.23 0.83
CA ARG A 153 12.19 21.59 2.17
C ARG A 153 12.76 20.38 2.91
N SER A 154 12.08 19.25 2.83
CA SER A 154 12.51 18.02 3.51
C SER A 154 13.77 17.42 2.89
N LEU A 155 13.95 17.55 1.57
CA LEU A 155 15.12 17.06 0.84
C LEU A 155 16.33 18.01 0.89
N ALA A 156 16.12 19.32 1.13
CA ALA A 156 17.19 20.33 1.07
C ALA A 156 18.38 20.02 2.01
N LYS A 157 18.12 19.42 3.16
CA LYS A 157 19.13 18.99 4.14
C LYS A 157 19.88 17.71 3.74
N ARG A 158 19.52 17.08 2.61
CA ARG A 158 20.07 15.79 2.16
C ARG A 158 19.98 14.70 3.24
N PRO A 159 18.79 14.41 3.76
CA PRO A 159 18.63 13.40 4.80
C PRO A 159 19.03 12.02 4.29
N LYS A 160 19.45 11.14 5.20
CA LYS A 160 19.68 9.72 4.87
C LYS A 160 18.36 8.98 4.62
N MET A 161 17.26 9.46 5.22
CA MET A 161 15.91 8.91 5.08
C MET A 161 14.87 10.01 5.13
N LEU A 162 13.82 9.84 4.32
CA LEU A 162 12.65 10.70 4.29
C LEU A 162 11.44 9.91 4.84
N LEU A 163 10.74 10.50 5.79
CA LEU A 163 9.52 9.95 6.37
C LEU A 163 8.33 10.77 5.87
N LEU A 164 7.32 10.11 5.31
CA LEU A 164 6.12 10.74 4.75
C LEU A 164 4.89 10.28 5.51
N ASP A 165 4.20 11.21 6.17
CA ASP A 165 2.96 10.94 6.90
C ASP A 165 1.77 11.36 6.05
N GLU A 166 1.07 10.41 5.42
CA GLU A 166 -0.06 10.61 4.51
C GLU A 166 0.21 11.71 3.45
N PRO A 167 1.25 11.55 2.62
CA PRO A 167 1.77 12.64 1.79
C PRO A 167 0.76 13.21 0.78
N LEU A 168 -0.26 12.46 0.40
CA LEU A 168 -1.26 12.85 -0.61
C LEU A 168 -2.67 13.01 -0.03
N GLY A 169 -2.84 12.79 1.29
CA GLY A 169 -4.15 12.79 1.94
C GLY A 169 -4.95 14.11 1.84
N ALA A 170 -4.28 15.24 1.62
CA ALA A 170 -4.91 16.55 1.48
C ALA A 170 -5.34 16.90 0.03
N LEU A 171 -5.09 16.01 -0.95
CA LEU A 171 -5.37 16.25 -2.37
C LEU A 171 -6.67 15.60 -2.82
N ASP A 172 -7.37 16.22 -3.78
CA ASP A 172 -8.46 15.58 -4.50
C ASP A 172 -7.96 14.41 -5.37
N LYS A 173 -8.86 13.48 -5.76
CA LYS A 173 -8.50 12.23 -6.45
C LYS A 173 -7.66 12.47 -7.71
N LYS A 174 -8.08 13.39 -8.59
CA LYS A 174 -7.40 13.63 -9.87
C LYS A 174 -6.00 14.20 -9.68
N LEU A 175 -5.85 15.14 -8.76
CA LEU A 175 -4.57 15.75 -8.43
C LEU A 175 -3.66 14.75 -7.73
N ARG A 176 -4.22 13.85 -6.92
CA ARG A 176 -3.50 12.77 -6.23
C ARG A 176 -2.84 11.82 -7.23
N GLU A 177 -3.60 11.29 -8.20
CA GLU A 177 -3.07 10.39 -9.24
C GLU A 177 -1.87 11.00 -10.00
N GLN A 178 -1.98 12.27 -10.41
CA GLN A 178 -0.88 12.97 -11.08
C GLN A 178 0.34 13.16 -10.19
N THR A 179 0.11 13.54 -8.93
CA THR A 179 1.16 13.87 -7.97
C THR A 179 1.90 12.62 -7.47
N GLN A 180 1.27 11.45 -7.46
CA GLN A 180 1.92 10.17 -7.13
C GLN A 180 3.15 9.92 -8.02
N PHE A 181 2.96 9.95 -9.33
CA PHE A 181 4.06 9.72 -10.28
C PHE A 181 5.16 10.79 -10.18
N GLU A 182 4.77 12.07 -10.00
CA GLU A 182 5.76 13.14 -9.81
C GLU A 182 6.59 12.94 -8.53
N LEU A 183 5.95 12.53 -7.44
CA LEU A 183 6.60 12.29 -6.15
C LEU A 183 7.60 11.13 -6.24
N VAL A 184 7.19 10.00 -6.84
CA VAL A 184 8.07 8.84 -7.07
C VAL A 184 9.28 9.25 -7.91
N ASN A 185 9.06 9.90 -9.05
CA ASN A 185 10.15 10.36 -9.93
C ASN A 185 11.17 11.28 -9.20
N ILE A 186 10.69 12.17 -8.32
CA ILE A 186 11.58 13.05 -7.55
C ILE A 186 12.40 12.22 -6.54
N ILE A 187 11.75 11.30 -5.82
CA ILE A 187 12.39 10.44 -4.82
C ILE A 187 13.48 9.56 -5.48
N GLU A 188 13.16 8.91 -6.58
CA GLU A 188 14.09 8.06 -7.34
C GLU A 188 15.28 8.86 -7.87
N LYS A 189 15.04 10.04 -8.42
CA LYS A 189 16.09 10.93 -8.91
C LYS A 189 17.06 11.37 -7.81
N VAL A 190 16.57 11.54 -6.58
CA VAL A 190 17.40 11.89 -5.41
C VAL A 190 18.07 10.65 -4.82
N GLY A 191 17.47 9.45 -4.97
CA GLY A 191 17.97 8.19 -4.42
C GLY A 191 17.88 8.10 -2.90
N VAL A 192 16.95 8.84 -2.29
CA VAL A 192 16.73 8.82 -0.84
C VAL A 192 15.87 7.62 -0.43
N THR A 193 16.19 6.99 0.71
CA THR A 193 15.33 5.96 1.30
C THR A 193 14.08 6.60 1.88
N VAL A 194 12.91 6.04 1.60
CA VAL A 194 11.62 6.58 2.04
C VAL A 194 10.84 5.56 2.86
N VAL A 195 10.26 5.99 3.98
CA VAL A 195 9.19 5.28 4.67
C VAL A 195 7.95 6.16 4.65
N MET A 196 6.89 5.67 4.01
CA MET A 196 5.62 6.39 3.94
C MET A 196 4.54 5.66 4.73
N VAL A 197 3.66 6.44 5.35
CA VAL A 197 2.42 5.94 5.96
C VAL A 197 1.26 6.40 5.08
N THR A 198 0.38 5.48 4.78
CA THR A 198 -0.89 5.78 4.10
C THR A 198 -2.00 4.84 4.58
N HIS A 199 -3.24 5.26 4.41
CA HIS A 199 -4.42 4.42 4.52
C HIS A 199 -5.03 4.13 3.14
N ASP A 200 -4.48 4.74 2.09
CA ASP A 200 -4.91 4.57 0.71
C ASP A 200 -4.11 3.43 0.05
N GLN A 201 -4.85 2.40 -0.39
CA GLN A 201 -4.26 1.21 -1.00
C GLN A 201 -3.65 1.54 -2.37
N GLU A 202 -4.30 2.42 -3.16
CA GLU A 202 -3.80 2.83 -4.48
C GLU A 202 -2.46 3.55 -4.35
N GLU A 203 -2.30 4.42 -3.33
CA GLU A 203 -1.01 5.07 -3.03
C GLU A 203 0.08 4.04 -2.73
N ALA A 204 -0.18 3.10 -1.82
CA ALA A 204 0.80 2.11 -1.43
C ALA A 204 1.21 1.21 -2.62
N MET A 205 0.22 0.74 -3.39
CA MET A 205 0.42 -0.15 -4.54
C MET A 205 1.18 0.53 -5.69
N THR A 206 0.96 1.84 -5.89
CA THR A 206 1.55 2.58 -7.02
C THR A 206 2.95 3.12 -6.70
N MET A 207 3.20 3.53 -5.45
CA MET A 207 4.40 4.27 -5.09
C MET A 207 5.48 3.42 -4.43
N ALA A 208 5.09 2.34 -3.71
CA ALA A 208 6.04 1.61 -2.90
C ALA A 208 6.72 0.45 -3.65
N SER A 209 8.01 0.25 -3.40
CA SER A 209 8.73 -0.96 -3.82
C SER A 209 8.29 -2.17 -3.00
N ARG A 210 8.04 -1.95 -1.69
CA ARG A 210 7.50 -2.95 -0.76
C ARG A 210 6.52 -2.29 0.21
N ILE A 211 5.56 -3.11 0.65
CA ILE A 211 4.48 -2.70 1.56
C ILE A 211 4.50 -3.60 2.79
N ALA A 212 4.35 -3.01 3.98
CA ALA A 212 4.02 -3.73 5.20
C ALA A 212 2.55 -3.48 5.55
N ILE A 213 1.77 -4.55 5.64
CA ILE A 213 0.40 -4.49 6.12
C ILE A 213 0.39 -4.56 7.64
N MET A 214 -0.17 -3.53 8.27
CA MET A 214 -0.27 -3.45 9.74
C MET A 214 -1.71 -3.59 10.23
N SER A 215 -1.87 -4.37 11.29
CA SER A 215 -3.13 -4.47 12.04
C SER A 215 -2.83 -4.63 13.53
N LYS A 216 -3.59 -3.95 14.38
CA LYS A 216 -3.50 -4.04 15.86
C LYS A 216 -2.05 -3.96 16.39
N GLY A 217 -1.27 -3.02 15.87
CA GLY A 217 0.12 -2.80 16.29
C GLY A 217 1.16 -3.75 15.69
N ARG A 218 0.75 -4.76 14.93
CA ARG A 218 1.63 -5.78 14.37
C ARG A 218 1.72 -5.68 12.85
N VAL A 219 2.82 -6.17 12.30
CA VAL A 219 3.00 -6.38 10.86
C VAL A 219 2.50 -7.79 10.54
N LEU A 220 1.53 -7.89 9.62
CA LEU A 220 0.94 -9.16 9.20
C LEU A 220 1.63 -9.74 7.97
N GLN A 221 2.03 -8.90 7.03
CA GLN A 221 2.72 -9.29 5.80
C GLN A 221 3.62 -8.16 5.33
N VAL A 222 4.76 -8.51 4.73
CA VAL A 222 5.65 -7.60 4.00
C VAL A 222 5.94 -8.24 2.65
N GLY A 223 5.75 -7.50 1.57
CA GLY A 223 6.02 -7.97 0.21
C GLY A 223 5.98 -6.84 -0.80
N THR A 224 6.24 -7.16 -2.06
CA THR A 224 5.97 -6.24 -3.17
C THR A 224 4.45 -6.00 -3.31
N PRO A 225 4.01 -4.93 -4.00
CA PRO A 225 2.60 -4.73 -4.31
C PRO A 225 1.94 -5.98 -4.91
N GLU A 226 2.59 -6.62 -5.87
CA GLU A 226 2.11 -7.84 -6.52
C GLU A 226 1.99 -9.01 -5.53
N GLU A 227 3.00 -9.27 -4.69
CA GLU A 227 2.96 -10.32 -3.67
C GLU A 227 1.82 -10.12 -2.67
N ILE A 228 1.59 -8.88 -2.23
CA ILE A 228 0.52 -8.55 -1.27
C ILE A 228 -0.87 -8.78 -1.89
N TYR A 229 -1.03 -8.44 -3.18
CA TYR A 229 -2.31 -8.56 -3.88
C TYR A 229 -2.63 -9.99 -4.31
N GLU A 230 -1.64 -10.66 -4.93
CA GLU A 230 -1.81 -11.99 -5.52
C GLU A 230 -1.64 -13.13 -4.51
N HIS A 231 -0.84 -12.91 -3.45
CA HIS A 231 -0.49 -13.92 -2.44
C HIS A 231 -0.71 -13.39 -1.01
N PRO A 232 -1.94 -12.99 -0.65
CA PRO A 232 -2.24 -12.54 0.69
C PRO A 232 -1.97 -13.64 1.72
N ALA A 233 -1.30 -13.28 2.83
CA ALA A 233 -0.89 -14.24 3.85
C ALA A 233 -2.07 -14.79 4.67
N ASN A 234 -3.18 -14.04 4.76
CA ASN A 234 -4.34 -14.38 5.57
C ASN A 234 -5.61 -13.68 5.06
N ARG A 235 -6.77 -14.05 5.64
CA ARG A 235 -8.08 -13.45 5.28
C ARG A 235 -8.10 -11.93 5.47
N PHE A 236 -7.50 -11.45 6.54
CA PHE A 236 -7.46 -10.00 6.80
C PHE A 236 -6.73 -9.26 5.67
N VAL A 237 -5.57 -9.74 5.24
CA VAL A 237 -4.82 -9.12 4.14
C VAL A 237 -5.58 -9.21 2.83
N ALA A 238 -6.19 -10.37 2.53
CA ALA A 238 -6.99 -10.57 1.33
C ALA A 238 -8.16 -9.59 1.24
N ASP A 239 -8.90 -9.40 2.33
CA ASP A 239 -10.06 -8.50 2.41
C ASP A 239 -9.63 -7.03 2.50
N PHE A 240 -8.52 -6.75 3.19
CA PHE A 240 -8.03 -5.39 3.35
C PHE A 240 -7.47 -4.80 2.06
N ILE A 241 -6.86 -5.60 1.17
CA ILE A 241 -6.29 -5.15 -0.11
C ILE A 241 -7.26 -5.41 -1.25
N GLY A 242 -8.07 -4.40 -1.58
CA GLY A 242 -9.05 -4.50 -2.66
C GLY A 242 -10.26 -5.37 -2.34
N ASN A 243 -11.10 -5.55 -3.34
CA ASN A 243 -12.26 -6.43 -3.21
C ASN A 243 -11.84 -7.90 -3.36
N VAL A 244 -12.52 -8.79 -2.63
CA VAL A 244 -12.27 -10.24 -2.71
C VAL A 244 -13.57 -11.01 -2.47
N ASN A 245 -13.74 -12.15 -3.15
CA ASN A 245 -14.73 -13.15 -2.79
C ASN A 245 -14.03 -14.18 -1.86
N LEU A 246 -14.59 -14.40 -0.68
CA LEU A 246 -14.09 -15.39 0.27
C LEU A 246 -15.09 -16.56 0.32
N PHE A 247 -14.63 -17.73 -0.08
CA PHE A 247 -15.40 -18.97 -0.05
C PHE A 247 -14.88 -19.82 1.12
N GLU A 248 -15.70 -19.98 2.12
CA GLU A 248 -15.37 -20.86 3.25
C GLU A 248 -15.61 -22.32 2.88
N GLY A 249 -14.69 -23.18 3.25
CA GLY A 249 -14.79 -24.59 2.88
C GLY A 249 -13.81 -25.49 3.62
N LYS A 250 -13.71 -26.72 3.12
CA LYS A 250 -12.76 -27.73 3.62
C LYS A 250 -11.91 -28.27 2.47
N LEU A 251 -10.65 -28.49 2.75
CA LEU A 251 -9.73 -29.10 1.81
C LEU A 251 -10.19 -30.51 1.49
N SER A 252 -10.58 -30.78 0.24
CA SER A 252 -11.11 -32.08 -0.24
C SER A 252 -10.11 -32.87 -1.07
N VAL A 253 -9.15 -32.17 -1.71
CA VAL A 253 -8.00 -32.75 -2.42
C VAL A 253 -6.76 -32.00 -1.97
N ASP A 254 -5.66 -32.71 -1.71
CA ASP A 254 -4.39 -32.14 -1.27
C ASP A 254 -3.25 -32.91 -1.98
N GLU A 255 -2.81 -32.39 -3.11
CA GLU A 255 -1.74 -32.93 -3.92
C GLU A 255 -0.63 -31.85 -4.09
N PRO A 256 0.61 -32.20 -4.40
CA PRO A 256 1.70 -31.24 -4.50
C PRO A 256 1.46 -30.07 -5.47
N ASN A 257 0.73 -30.31 -6.56
CA ASN A 257 0.53 -29.35 -7.64
C ASN A 257 -0.92 -28.89 -7.80
N ARG A 258 -1.85 -29.41 -7.00
CA ARG A 258 -3.24 -28.97 -6.99
C ARG A 258 -3.90 -29.25 -5.65
N CYS A 259 -4.89 -28.49 -5.33
CA CYS A 259 -5.81 -28.83 -4.26
C CYS A 259 -7.24 -28.51 -4.68
N ALA A 260 -8.22 -29.02 -3.94
CA ALA A 260 -9.61 -28.64 -4.12
C ALA A 260 -10.23 -28.32 -2.77
N VAL A 261 -11.14 -27.34 -2.78
CA VAL A 261 -11.87 -26.90 -1.60
C VAL A 261 -13.35 -27.18 -1.82
N SER A 262 -13.94 -27.97 -0.93
CA SER A 262 -15.39 -28.21 -0.90
C SER A 262 -16.05 -27.04 -0.18
N THR A 263 -16.82 -26.25 -0.93
CA THR A 263 -17.52 -25.07 -0.45
C THR A 263 -19.04 -25.24 -0.61
N ALA A 264 -19.81 -24.25 -0.15
CA ALA A 264 -21.27 -24.25 -0.30
C ALA A 264 -21.71 -24.18 -1.78
N ILE A 265 -20.98 -23.48 -2.64
CA ILE A 265 -21.29 -23.40 -4.10
C ILE A 265 -20.82 -24.62 -4.89
N GLY A 266 -20.10 -25.55 -4.25
CA GLY A 266 -19.54 -26.75 -4.89
C GLY A 266 -18.04 -26.90 -4.65
N GLN A 267 -17.44 -27.82 -5.37
CA GLN A 267 -15.98 -28.04 -5.33
C GLN A 267 -15.28 -27.01 -6.20
N ILE A 268 -14.24 -26.37 -5.63
CA ILE A 268 -13.40 -25.39 -6.32
C ILE A 268 -12.01 -25.98 -6.45
N GLU A 269 -11.53 -26.08 -7.68
CA GLU A 269 -10.18 -26.54 -8.02
C GLU A 269 -9.18 -25.40 -7.95
N VAL A 270 -7.98 -25.68 -7.40
CA VAL A 270 -6.89 -24.73 -7.27
C VAL A 270 -5.60 -25.36 -7.81
N GLY A 271 -4.95 -24.68 -8.74
CA GLY A 271 -3.78 -25.16 -9.49
C GLY A 271 -2.45 -25.11 -8.74
N HIS A 272 -2.49 -25.17 -7.40
CA HIS A 272 -1.31 -25.33 -6.55
C HIS A 272 -1.66 -26.14 -5.31
N GLY A 273 -0.67 -26.83 -4.74
CA GLY A 273 -0.81 -27.50 -3.45
C GLY A 273 -0.70 -26.50 -2.30
N VAL A 274 -1.26 -26.89 -1.14
CA VAL A 274 -1.15 -26.11 0.11
C VAL A 274 -0.67 -27.01 1.24
N PRO A 275 0.19 -26.53 2.13
CA PRO A 275 0.55 -27.31 3.32
C PRO A 275 -0.69 -27.47 4.23
N GLY A 276 -1.18 -28.71 4.38
CA GLY A 276 -2.39 -28.96 5.15
C GLY A 276 -2.69 -30.44 5.30
N HIS A 277 -3.94 -30.77 5.59
CA HIS A 277 -4.47 -32.12 5.62
C HIS A 277 -5.92 -32.13 5.13
N LEU A 278 -6.35 -33.22 4.56
CA LEU A 278 -7.73 -33.38 4.11
C LEU A 278 -8.73 -33.11 5.23
N GLY A 279 -9.79 -32.38 4.91
CA GLY A 279 -10.82 -31.95 5.86
C GLY A 279 -10.47 -30.70 6.67
N MET A 280 -9.27 -30.11 6.52
CA MET A 280 -8.91 -28.85 7.17
C MET A 280 -9.82 -27.73 6.70
N ALA A 281 -10.32 -26.92 7.63
CA ALA A 281 -11.09 -25.71 7.31
C ALA A 281 -10.15 -24.67 6.70
N VAL A 282 -10.57 -24.12 5.56
CA VAL A 282 -9.81 -23.11 4.79
C VAL A 282 -10.76 -22.07 4.20
N GLY A 283 -10.24 -20.87 3.96
CA GLY A 283 -10.87 -19.89 3.08
C GLY A 283 -10.23 -19.95 1.70
N LEU A 284 -11.02 -19.76 0.66
CA LEU A 284 -10.52 -19.53 -0.70
C LEU A 284 -10.83 -18.11 -1.11
N ALA A 285 -9.79 -17.34 -1.43
CA ALA A 285 -9.89 -15.97 -1.91
C ALA A 285 -9.83 -15.94 -3.44
N VAL A 286 -10.83 -15.31 -4.08
CA VAL A 286 -10.85 -15.07 -5.53
C VAL A 286 -11.18 -13.61 -5.80
N ARG A 287 -10.34 -12.93 -6.57
CA ARG A 287 -10.55 -11.52 -6.93
C ARG A 287 -11.72 -11.38 -7.91
N PRO A 288 -12.60 -10.36 -7.77
CA PRO A 288 -13.76 -10.17 -8.64
C PRO A 288 -13.41 -10.02 -10.13
N GLU A 289 -12.28 -9.42 -10.45
CA GLU A 289 -11.80 -9.22 -11.83
C GLU A 289 -11.19 -10.48 -12.46
N LYS A 290 -11.00 -11.55 -11.70
CA LYS A 290 -10.55 -12.86 -12.19
C LYS A 290 -11.71 -13.81 -12.49
N ILE A 291 -12.94 -13.36 -12.21
CA ILE A 291 -14.16 -14.13 -12.46
C ILE A 291 -14.81 -13.61 -13.74
N GLU A 292 -15.00 -14.52 -14.69
CA GLU A 292 -15.70 -14.26 -15.93
C GLU A 292 -17.20 -14.55 -15.77
N ILE A 293 -18.04 -13.88 -16.57
CA ILE A 293 -19.50 -14.00 -16.50
C ILE A 293 -20.11 -14.02 -17.91
N SER A 294 -21.16 -14.85 -18.14
CA SER A 294 -21.89 -14.90 -19.40
C SER A 294 -23.31 -15.45 -19.21
N LYS A 295 -24.26 -15.03 -20.06
CA LYS A 295 -25.60 -15.68 -20.16
C LYS A 295 -25.50 -17.05 -20.80
N GLN A 296 -24.57 -17.25 -21.70
CA GLN A 296 -24.37 -18.51 -22.39
C GLN A 296 -23.31 -19.36 -21.69
N ARG A 297 -23.53 -20.65 -21.69
CA ARG A 297 -22.56 -21.57 -21.14
C ARG A 297 -21.26 -21.51 -21.97
N PRO A 298 -20.10 -21.20 -21.32
CA PRO A 298 -18.83 -21.12 -22.03
C PRO A 298 -18.41 -22.49 -22.56
N GLU A 299 -17.85 -22.50 -23.78
CA GLU A 299 -17.27 -23.73 -24.37
C GLU A 299 -15.85 -23.94 -23.80
N GLY A 300 -15.50 -25.22 -23.58
CA GLY A 300 -14.14 -25.60 -23.16
C GLY A 300 -13.78 -25.29 -21.70
N VAL A 301 -14.67 -24.74 -20.90
CA VAL A 301 -14.45 -24.51 -19.45
C VAL A 301 -14.71 -25.82 -18.70
N ALA A 302 -13.66 -26.39 -18.13
CA ALA A 302 -13.72 -27.70 -17.45
C ALA A 302 -13.79 -27.59 -15.92
N VAL A 303 -13.36 -26.48 -15.32
CA VAL A 303 -13.24 -26.31 -13.87
C VAL A 303 -13.88 -24.99 -13.40
N ASN A 304 -14.26 -24.94 -12.14
CA ASN A 304 -14.78 -23.75 -11.44
C ASN A 304 -15.91 -23.03 -12.20
N LEU A 305 -16.80 -23.79 -12.83
CA LEU A 305 -17.97 -23.26 -13.53
C LEU A 305 -19.23 -23.39 -12.67
N PHE A 306 -19.85 -22.26 -12.37
CA PHE A 306 -21.03 -22.15 -11.52
C PHE A 306 -22.17 -21.38 -12.21
N THR A 307 -23.36 -21.42 -11.61
CA THR A 307 -24.52 -20.68 -12.08
C THR A 307 -25.10 -19.84 -10.95
N GLY A 308 -25.75 -18.75 -11.34
CA GLY A 308 -26.42 -17.89 -10.37
C GLY A 308 -27.34 -16.88 -11.06
N THR A 309 -28.01 -16.06 -10.25
CA THR A 309 -28.91 -15.00 -10.71
C THR A 309 -28.31 -13.64 -10.36
N VAL A 310 -28.28 -12.73 -11.32
CA VAL A 310 -27.78 -11.36 -11.14
C VAL A 310 -28.73 -10.57 -10.24
N LYS A 311 -28.27 -10.10 -9.09
CA LYS A 311 -29.06 -9.34 -8.13
C LYS A 311 -28.76 -7.85 -8.12
N GLU A 312 -27.56 -7.45 -8.46
CA GLU A 312 -27.17 -6.04 -8.49
C GLU A 312 -26.19 -5.81 -9.65
N ILE A 313 -26.30 -4.65 -10.30
CA ILE A 313 -25.39 -4.21 -11.37
C ILE A 313 -25.00 -2.77 -11.05
N ALA A 314 -23.70 -2.48 -11.06
CA ALA A 314 -23.16 -1.12 -10.91
C ALA A 314 -22.20 -0.80 -12.07
N TYR A 315 -22.49 0.30 -12.77
CA TYR A 315 -21.68 0.80 -13.87
C TYR A 315 -20.70 1.88 -13.40
N PHE A 316 -19.40 1.65 -13.59
CA PHE A 316 -18.31 2.56 -13.19
C PHE A 316 -17.60 3.23 -14.38
N GLY A 317 -18.16 3.12 -15.58
CA GLY A 317 -17.55 3.65 -16.81
C GLY A 317 -16.50 2.71 -17.39
N SER A 318 -15.38 2.52 -16.72
CA SER A 318 -14.31 1.61 -17.18
C SER A 318 -14.59 0.12 -16.93
N TYR A 319 -15.50 -0.19 -16.02
CA TYR A 319 -15.91 -1.56 -15.70
C TYR A 319 -17.34 -1.62 -15.18
N ASN A 320 -17.93 -2.80 -15.23
CA ASN A 320 -19.17 -3.16 -14.55
C ASN A 320 -18.88 -4.04 -13.35
N THR A 321 -19.68 -3.90 -12.29
CA THR A 321 -19.68 -4.83 -11.17
C THR A 321 -21.05 -5.50 -11.09
N TYR A 322 -21.04 -6.83 -11.02
CA TYR A 322 -22.22 -7.67 -10.83
C TYR A 322 -22.16 -8.32 -9.46
N ILE A 323 -23.30 -8.37 -8.76
CA ILE A 323 -23.50 -9.23 -7.61
C ILE A 323 -24.39 -10.38 -8.05
N VAL A 324 -23.81 -11.55 -8.15
CA VAL A 324 -24.49 -12.78 -8.56
C VAL A 324 -24.80 -13.61 -7.32
N GLN A 325 -26.06 -13.98 -7.12
CA GLN A 325 -26.48 -14.93 -6.10
C GLN A 325 -26.34 -16.34 -6.64
N ALA A 326 -25.39 -17.09 -6.13
CA ALA A 326 -25.19 -18.51 -6.44
C ALA A 326 -26.36 -19.37 -5.93
N THR A 327 -26.43 -20.62 -6.36
CA THR A 327 -27.55 -21.53 -6.08
C THR A 327 -27.80 -21.78 -4.59
N ASP A 328 -26.76 -21.66 -3.75
CA ASP A 328 -26.82 -21.80 -2.28
C ASP A 328 -27.16 -20.49 -1.55
N GLY A 329 -27.37 -19.39 -2.28
CA GLY A 329 -27.64 -18.07 -1.73
C GLY A 329 -26.39 -17.20 -1.49
N LEU A 330 -25.18 -17.71 -1.69
CA LEU A 330 -23.93 -16.95 -1.57
C LEU A 330 -23.91 -15.83 -2.62
N ARG A 331 -23.48 -14.63 -2.22
CA ARG A 331 -23.29 -13.50 -3.11
C ARG A 331 -21.84 -13.46 -3.61
N VAL A 332 -21.67 -13.56 -4.93
CA VAL A 332 -20.39 -13.48 -5.61
C VAL A 332 -20.30 -12.14 -6.34
N LYS A 333 -19.25 -11.39 -6.05
CA LYS A 333 -18.95 -10.13 -6.74
C LYS A 333 -18.08 -10.42 -7.97
N ILE A 334 -18.47 -9.91 -9.12
CA ILE A 334 -17.75 -10.08 -10.39
C ILE A 334 -17.50 -8.69 -10.97
N THR A 335 -16.30 -8.46 -11.49
CA THR A 335 -15.94 -7.20 -12.13
C THR A 335 -15.51 -7.46 -13.57
N GLU A 336 -16.19 -6.86 -14.52
CA GLU A 336 -15.94 -7.00 -15.95
C GLU A 336 -15.51 -5.66 -16.54
N ALA A 337 -14.37 -5.63 -17.23
CA ALA A 337 -13.87 -4.41 -17.88
C ALA A 337 -14.70 -4.03 -19.09
N ASN A 338 -15.05 -2.75 -19.25
CA ASN A 338 -15.72 -2.22 -20.42
C ASN A 338 -14.70 -1.92 -21.51
N THR A 339 -14.52 -2.86 -22.45
CA THR A 339 -13.48 -2.77 -23.49
C THR A 339 -13.97 -2.12 -24.79
N SER A 340 -15.30 -2.01 -25.01
CA SER A 340 -15.89 -1.48 -26.24
C SER A 340 -17.11 -0.59 -25.95
N ARG A 341 -17.39 0.37 -26.83
CA ARG A 341 -18.60 1.20 -26.74
C ARG A 341 -19.86 0.48 -27.18
N GLN A 342 -19.73 -0.59 -27.95
CA GLN A 342 -20.86 -1.30 -28.58
C GLN A 342 -21.22 -2.57 -27.80
N ASP A 343 -20.28 -3.17 -27.10
CA ASP A 343 -20.51 -4.35 -26.27
C ASP A 343 -20.82 -3.93 -24.84
N LEU A 344 -21.92 -3.21 -24.64
CA LEU A 344 -22.55 -3.20 -23.33
C LEU A 344 -22.97 -4.64 -23.07
N SER A 345 -22.45 -5.21 -21.99
CA SER A 345 -22.86 -6.54 -21.54
C SER A 345 -24.38 -6.65 -21.65
N ASP A 346 -24.87 -7.67 -22.33
CA ASP A 346 -26.31 -7.96 -22.47
C ASP A 346 -26.91 -8.50 -21.18
N ILE A 347 -26.09 -8.61 -20.13
CA ILE A 347 -26.48 -9.08 -18.78
C ILE A 347 -27.30 -8.00 -18.10
N THR A 348 -28.53 -8.38 -17.69
CA THR A 348 -29.45 -7.52 -16.99
C THR A 348 -29.85 -8.10 -15.63
N TRP A 349 -30.56 -7.30 -14.84
CA TRP A 349 -31.05 -7.71 -13.53
C TRP A 349 -31.96 -8.93 -13.63
N GLU A 350 -31.85 -9.86 -12.66
CA GLU A 350 -32.55 -11.14 -12.58
C GLU A 350 -32.19 -12.14 -13.71
N ASP A 351 -31.18 -11.86 -14.54
CA ASP A 351 -30.70 -12.84 -15.50
C ASP A 351 -30.02 -14.02 -14.81
N ASN A 352 -30.27 -15.21 -15.35
CA ASN A 352 -29.51 -16.39 -15.00
C ASN A 352 -28.22 -16.41 -15.81
N VAL A 353 -27.09 -16.54 -15.11
CA VAL A 353 -25.75 -16.44 -15.68
C VAL A 353 -24.89 -17.62 -15.29
N PHE A 354 -23.90 -17.90 -16.11
CA PHE A 354 -22.73 -18.72 -15.79
C PHE A 354 -21.62 -17.79 -15.35
N PHE A 355 -20.85 -18.20 -14.32
CA PHE A 355 -19.64 -17.53 -13.94
C PHE A 355 -18.54 -18.56 -13.62
N TRP A 356 -17.30 -18.22 -13.94
CA TRP A 356 -16.19 -19.16 -13.84
C TRP A 356 -14.85 -18.43 -13.67
N TRP A 357 -13.84 -19.20 -13.26
CA TRP A 357 -12.46 -18.74 -13.21
C TRP A 357 -11.51 -19.93 -13.38
N ASN A 358 -10.26 -19.66 -13.78
CA ASN A 358 -9.27 -20.71 -13.90
C ASN A 358 -8.75 -21.14 -12.52
N ASP A 359 -8.14 -22.32 -12.45
CA ASP A 359 -7.61 -22.91 -11.23
C ASP A 359 -6.47 -22.13 -10.57
N LYS A 360 -5.83 -21.18 -11.31
CA LYS A 360 -4.76 -20.32 -10.79
C LYS A 360 -5.26 -19.01 -10.16
N ALA A 361 -6.55 -18.69 -10.30
CA ALA A 361 -7.12 -17.44 -9.83
C ALA A 361 -7.38 -17.42 -8.30
N GLY A 362 -7.50 -18.58 -7.70
CA GLY A 362 -7.81 -18.73 -6.28
C GLY A 362 -6.57 -18.87 -5.40
N VAL A 363 -6.62 -18.28 -4.20
CA VAL A 363 -5.59 -18.44 -3.16
C VAL A 363 -6.22 -19.05 -1.91
N VAL A 364 -5.66 -20.17 -1.44
CA VAL A 364 -6.14 -20.84 -0.22
C VAL A 364 -5.53 -20.19 1.02
N LEU A 365 -6.38 -19.76 1.93
CA LEU A 365 -6.06 -19.12 3.21
C LEU A 365 -6.37 -20.08 4.36
N ARG A 366 -5.44 -20.21 5.32
CA ARG A 366 -5.50 -21.24 6.37
C ARG A 366 -5.88 -20.70 7.75
N ASP A 367 -6.04 -19.39 7.91
CA ASP A 367 -6.36 -18.71 9.19
C ASP A 367 -7.76 -18.12 9.19
#